data_d80af290ce9d7163671b808dea17da52
#
_entry.id   d80af290ce9d7163671b808dea17da52
#
_cell.length_a   1.000
_cell.length_b   1.000
_cell.length_c   1.000
_cell.angle_alpha   90.00
_cell.angle_beta   90.00
_cell.angle_gamma   90.00
#
_symmetry.space_group_name_H-M   'P 1'
#
loop_
_entity.id
_entity.type
_entity.pdbx_description
1 polymer ?
#
loop_
_entity_poly.entity_id
_entity_poly.type
_entity_poly.pdbx_seq_one_letter_code
_entity_poly.pdbx_strand_id
1 'polypeptide(L)'
;SIKMEDLLQECGLTIDVIATLAAYFMNGKKTIVWIGFGFQRNVNGGQNIRAINALMAMTGNIGKKGSGVMYAQMESWDFSNRITKYTNHGFTEENCVRSISLNKFAHALQEEKDPPIKMLWISCRNLLTQNPDRKQLEKIMMNLELIVTVDQFMTPTAQFSDIVLPTTTNFEEWDVVPSYW
;
A
#
# COMPACT_ATOMS: atom_id res chain seq x y z
N SER A 1 5.59 34.00 -11.84
CA SER A 1 5.09 33.73 -10.49
C SER A 1 3.76 32.99 -10.63
N ILE A 2 3.61 31.90 -9.93
CA ILE A 2 2.35 31.13 -9.88
C ILE A 2 1.36 31.94 -9.05
N LYS A 3 0.15 32.16 -9.55
CA LYS A 3 -0.91 32.88 -8.82
C LYS A 3 -1.71 31.92 -7.96
N MET A 4 -2.18 32.38 -6.81
CA MET A 4 -2.97 31.57 -5.87
C MET A 4 -4.29 31.09 -6.51
N GLU A 5 -4.92 31.97 -7.29
CA GLU A 5 -6.17 31.66 -7.98
C GLU A 5 -6.04 30.46 -8.91
N ASP A 6 -4.93 30.39 -9.67
CA ASP A 6 -4.66 29.30 -10.61
C ASP A 6 -4.48 27.96 -9.86
N LEU A 7 -3.78 28.01 -8.71
CA LEU A 7 -3.59 26.81 -7.86
C LEU A 7 -4.91 26.32 -7.25
N LEU A 8 -5.73 27.24 -6.76
CA LEU A 8 -7.03 26.90 -6.17
C LEU A 8 -7.97 26.27 -7.21
N GLN A 9 -7.98 26.81 -8.43
CA GLN A 9 -8.74 26.26 -9.53
C GLN A 9 -8.28 24.85 -9.92
N GLU A 10 -6.97 24.63 -10.02
CA GLU A 10 -6.40 23.34 -10.35
C GLU A 10 -6.66 22.29 -9.28
N CYS A 11 -6.58 22.67 -8.00
CA CYS A 11 -6.86 21.78 -6.87
C CYS A 11 -8.36 21.57 -6.60
N GLY A 12 -9.23 22.39 -7.18
CA GLY A 12 -10.66 22.38 -6.88
C GLY A 12 -11.01 22.77 -5.44
N LEU A 13 -10.16 23.61 -4.80
CA LEU A 13 -10.31 24.04 -3.41
C LEU A 13 -10.61 25.52 -3.32
N THR A 14 -11.30 25.92 -2.25
CA THR A 14 -11.52 27.34 -1.91
C THR A 14 -10.42 27.85 -0.98
N ILE A 15 -10.23 29.17 -0.94
CA ILE A 15 -9.27 29.82 -0.04
C ILE A 15 -9.59 29.53 1.44
N ASP A 16 -10.87 29.42 1.79
CA ASP A 16 -11.30 29.16 3.17
C ASP A 16 -10.88 27.76 3.65
N VAL A 17 -10.94 26.77 2.75
CA VAL A 17 -10.46 25.42 3.04
C VAL A 17 -8.95 25.42 3.29
N ILE A 18 -8.18 26.14 2.46
CA ILE A 18 -6.73 26.29 2.63
C ILE A 18 -6.41 27.04 3.93
N ALA A 19 -7.12 28.13 4.23
CA ALA A 19 -6.94 28.89 5.47
C ALA A 19 -7.23 28.02 6.71
N THR A 20 -8.29 27.23 6.66
CA THR A 20 -8.63 26.28 7.73
C THR A 20 -7.53 25.25 7.93
N LEU A 21 -7.05 24.65 6.85
CA LEU A 21 -5.95 23.68 6.91
C LEU A 21 -4.68 24.32 7.47
N ALA A 22 -4.30 25.50 6.99
CA ALA A 22 -3.16 26.26 7.49
C ALA A 22 -3.24 26.52 8.99
N ALA A 23 -4.42 26.88 9.48
CA ALA A 23 -4.66 27.12 10.90
C ALA A 23 -4.39 25.87 11.76
N TYR A 24 -4.69 24.67 11.28
CA TYR A 24 -4.35 23.42 11.99
C TYR A 24 -2.85 23.24 12.16
N PHE A 25 -2.05 23.62 11.17
CA PHE A 25 -0.59 23.51 11.24
C PHE A 25 0.04 24.61 12.09
N MET A 26 -0.57 25.81 12.13
CA MET A 26 0.02 27.02 12.72
C MET A 26 -0.35 27.24 14.20
N ASN A 27 -1.44 26.68 14.68
CA ASN A 27 -2.01 26.97 16.02
C ASN A 27 -1.21 26.36 17.20
N GLY A 28 0.07 26.10 17.06
CA GLY A 28 0.95 25.61 18.13
C GLY A 28 0.67 24.16 18.56
N LYS A 29 -0.28 23.48 17.96
CA LYS A 29 -0.54 22.07 18.18
C LYS A 29 0.56 21.23 17.54
N LYS A 30 0.92 20.16 18.22
CA LYS A 30 1.86 19.17 17.68
C LYS A 30 1.18 18.42 16.55
N THR A 31 1.72 18.54 15.35
CA THR A 31 1.18 17.91 14.15
C THR A 31 2.13 16.86 13.63
N ILE A 32 1.62 15.69 13.33
CA ILE A 32 2.35 14.63 12.62
C ILE A 32 1.69 14.45 11.26
N VAL A 33 2.50 14.43 10.20
CA VAL A 33 2.06 14.03 8.88
C VAL A 33 2.62 12.64 8.59
N TRP A 34 1.74 11.69 8.36
CA TRP A 34 2.11 10.33 8.00
C TRP A 34 1.91 10.12 6.50
N ILE A 35 3.01 9.95 5.79
CA ILE A 35 3.03 9.81 4.33
C ILE A 35 3.15 8.33 3.97
N GLY A 36 2.18 7.85 3.19
CA GLY A 36 2.22 6.49 2.63
C GLY A 36 2.91 6.45 1.26
N PHE A 37 3.09 5.26 0.72
CA PHE A 37 3.76 5.02 -0.56
C PHE A 37 3.01 5.54 -1.81
N GLY A 38 1.76 5.98 -1.67
CA GLY A 38 0.98 6.47 -2.79
C GLY A 38 1.62 7.66 -3.51
N PHE A 39 2.26 8.57 -2.77
CA PHE A 39 2.90 9.76 -3.34
C PHE A 39 4.04 9.42 -4.30
N GLN A 40 4.85 8.42 -4.00
CA GLN A 40 5.99 8.05 -4.85
C GLN A 40 5.56 7.41 -6.19
N ARG A 41 4.31 7.01 -6.33
CA ARG A 41 3.76 6.43 -7.56
C ARG A 41 3.34 7.48 -8.59
N ASN A 42 3.44 8.76 -8.24
CA ASN A 42 3.16 9.89 -9.14
C ASN A 42 4.48 10.46 -9.69
N VAL A 43 4.42 11.01 -10.89
CA VAL A 43 5.58 11.62 -11.57
C VAL A 43 6.27 12.67 -10.69
N ASN A 44 5.48 13.49 -9.98
CA ASN A 44 5.97 14.54 -9.10
C ASN A 44 6.02 14.11 -7.61
N GLY A 45 5.99 12.82 -7.31
CA GLY A 45 5.90 12.30 -5.95
C GLY A 45 6.98 12.84 -5.01
N GLY A 46 8.22 12.90 -5.47
CA GLY A 46 9.31 13.46 -4.68
C GLY A 46 9.13 14.96 -4.36
N GLN A 47 8.59 15.75 -5.29
CA GLN A 47 8.32 17.16 -5.05
C GLN A 47 7.14 17.35 -4.09
N ASN A 48 6.12 16.51 -4.17
CA ASN A 48 5.00 16.54 -3.23
C ASN A 48 5.48 16.28 -1.79
N ILE A 49 6.35 15.28 -1.60
CA ILE A 49 6.95 14.99 -0.28
C ILE A 49 7.81 16.17 0.20
N ARG A 50 8.61 16.78 -0.67
CA ARG A 50 9.39 17.98 -0.33
C ARG A 50 8.51 19.16 0.08
N ALA A 51 7.37 19.37 -0.60
CA ALA A 51 6.41 20.43 -0.24
C ALA A 51 5.80 20.19 1.15
N ILE A 52 5.45 18.95 1.48
CA ILE A 52 4.97 18.58 2.81
C ILE A 52 6.06 18.82 3.87
N ASN A 53 7.29 18.41 3.61
CA ASN A 53 8.40 18.66 4.53
C ASN A 53 8.64 20.15 4.74
N ALA A 54 8.56 20.95 3.66
CA ALA A 54 8.70 22.41 3.76
C ALA A 54 7.58 23.03 4.59
N LEU A 55 6.31 22.60 4.39
CA LEU A 55 5.18 23.03 5.19
C LEU A 55 5.42 22.76 6.68
N MET A 56 5.85 21.55 7.03
CA MET A 56 6.13 21.15 8.41
C MET A 56 7.30 21.94 9.03
N ALA A 57 8.32 22.25 8.23
CA ALA A 57 9.43 23.10 8.67
C ALA A 57 8.99 24.53 8.90
N MET A 58 8.25 25.12 7.96
CA MET A 58 7.76 26.52 8.04
C MET A 58 6.80 26.73 9.22
N THR A 59 6.00 25.73 9.56
CA THR A 59 5.08 25.77 10.70
C THR A 59 5.73 25.34 12.03
N GLY A 60 7.05 25.10 12.03
CA GLY A 60 7.82 24.76 13.22
C GLY A 60 7.46 23.39 13.80
N ASN A 61 7.00 22.46 12.99
CA ASN A 61 6.65 21.11 13.41
C ASN A 61 7.78 20.07 13.22
N ILE A 62 8.96 20.50 12.79
CA ILE A 62 10.16 19.65 12.72
C ILE A 62 10.99 19.82 13.99
N GLY A 63 11.56 18.73 14.49
CA GLY A 63 12.45 18.71 15.66
C GLY A 63 11.75 18.87 17.02
N LYS A 64 10.45 18.81 17.07
CA LYS A 64 9.68 18.85 18.32
C LYS A 64 9.15 17.46 18.70
N LYS A 65 9.24 17.12 19.97
CA LYS A 65 8.66 15.86 20.49
C LYS A 65 7.15 15.82 20.25
N GLY A 66 6.70 14.78 19.53
CA GLY A 66 5.29 14.57 19.19
C GLY A 66 4.82 15.34 17.96
N SER A 67 5.73 15.81 17.11
CA SER A 67 5.44 16.35 15.79
C SER A 67 6.50 15.96 14.77
N GLY A 68 6.20 16.07 13.50
CA GLY A 68 7.14 15.75 12.43
C GLY A 68 6.49 15.14 11.21
N VAL A 69 7.33 14.64 10.33
CA VAL A 69 6.91 13.89 9.14
C VAL A 69 7.37 12.45 9.31
N MET A 70 6.45 11.52 9.15
CA MET A 70 6.74 10.10 9.10
C MET A 70 6.49 9.61 7.69
N TYR A 71 7.49 8.98 7.11
CA TYR A 71 7.40 8.31 5.83
C TYR A 71 7.64 6.82 6.06
N ALA A 72 6.92 5.98 5.35
CA ALA A 72 7.11 4.54 5.46
C ALA A 72 8.57 4.18 5.16
N GLN A 73 9.23 3.57 6.12
CA GLN A 73 10.63 3.17 6.07
C GLN A 73 10.72 1.65 6.04
N MET A 74 11.64 1.15 5.26
CA MET A 74 11.98 -0.27 5.18
C MET A 74 13.36 -0.46 5.80
N GLU A 75 13.43 -0.48 7.12
CA GLU A 75 14.69 -0.63 7.87
C GLU A 75 14.98 -2.09 8.26
N SER A 76 14.46 -3.03 7.49
CA SER A 76 14.68 -4.47 7.72
C SER A 76 16.12 -4.94 7.49
N TRP A 77 16.98 -4.08 6.98
CA TRP A 77 18.40 -4.40 6.70
C TRP A 77 19.21 -4.71 7.98
N ASP A 78 18.80 -4.17 9.11
CA ASP A 78 19.49 -4.39 10.38
C ASP A 78 19.23 -5.77 10.97
N PHE A 79 18.23 -6.48 10.45
CA PHE A 79 17.92 -7.85 10.85
C PHE A 79 18.66 -8.87 9.98
N SER A 80 19.14 -9.90 10.63
CA SER A 80 19.84 -10.99 9.94
C SER A 80 18.92 -11.67 8.94
N ASN A 81 19.30 -11.64 7.65
CA ASN A 81 18.61 -12.36 6.56
C ASN A 81 18.69 -13.89 6.71
N ARG A 82 19.26 -14.41 7.81
CA ARG A 82 19.33 -15.86 8.06
C ARG A 82 17.95 -16.49 8.17
N ILE A 83 17.01 -15.80 8.82
CA ILE A 83 15.64 -16.30 8.99
C ILE A 83 14.96 -16.42 7.61
N THR A 84 15.08 -15.42 6.76
CA THR A 84 14.48 -15.43 5.41
C THR A 84 15.15 -16.45 4.48
N LYS A 85 16.44 -16.75 4.66
CA LYS A 85 17.13 -17.79 3.88
C LYS A 85 16.62 -19.20 4.17
N TYR A 86 16.11 -19.45 5.38
CA TYR A 86 15.55 -20.76 5.72
C TYR A 86 14.13 -20.97 5.22
N THR A 87 13.38 -19.92 4.95
CA THR A 87 12.00 -20.01 4.44
C THR A 87 11.93 -20.12 2.90
N ASN A 88 13.01 -19.79 2.20
CA ASN A 88 13.07 -19.79 0.73
C ASN A 88 13.78 -21.00 0.13
N HIS A 89 13.66 -22.18 0.76
CA HIS A 89 14.18 -23.39 0.16
C HIS A 89 13.51 -23.70 -1.19
N GLY A 90 14.19 -23.39 -2.27
CA GLY A 90 13.79 -23.75 -3.64
C GLY A 90 13.20 -22.63 -4.49
N PHE A 91 12.95 -21.43 -3.92
CA PHE A 91 12.56 -20.26 -4.71
C PHE A 91 13.78 -19.37 -4.99
N THR A 92 14.42 -19.56 -6.12
CA THR A 92 15.33 -18.57 -6.69
C THR A 92 14.60 -17.81 -7.80
N GLU A 93 15.03 -16.59 -8.14
CA GLU A 93 14.48 -15.87 -9.30
C GLU A 93 14.58 -16.69 -10.58
N GLU A 94 15.58 -17.56 -10.68
CA GLU A 94 15.80 -18.48 -11.79
C GLU A 94 14.73 -19.60 -11.89
N ASN A 95 14.06 -19.94 -10.78
CA ASN A 95 12.99 -20.94 -10.74
C ASN A 95 11.58 -20.33 -10.84
N CYS A 96 11.47 -19.01 -10.88
CA CYS A 96 10.20 -18.34 -11.08
C CYS A 96 9.82 -18.39 -12.55
N VAL A 97 8.86 -19.25 -12.88
CA VAL A 97 8.45 -19.48 -14.27
C VAL A 97 7.78 -18.25 -14.88
N ARG A 98 7.07 -17.46 -14.05
CA ARG A 98 6.31 -16.31 -14.55
C ARG A 98 5.93 -15.36 -13.42
N SER A 99 6.06 -14.04 -13.66
CA SER A 99 5.57 -13.00 -12.76
C SER A 99 4.54 -12.11 -13.45
N ILE A 100 3.49 -11.71 -12.73
CA ILE A 100 2.40 -10.89 -13.24
C ILE A 100 2.36 -9.58 -12.48
N SER A 101 2.31 -8.47 -13.23
CA SER A 101 2.16 -7.14 -12.64
C SER A 101 0.78 -6.98 -11.98
N LEU A 102 0.76 -6.57 -10.71
CA LEU A 102 -0.47 -6.33 -9.97
C LEU A 102 -1.37 -5.25 -10.60
N ASN A 103 -0.79 -4.27 -11.28
CA ASN A 103 -1.55 -3.20 -11.94
C ASN A 103 -2.36 -3.70 -13.15
N LYS A 104 -1.93 -4.81 -13.74
CA LYS A 104 -2.59 -5.46 -14.89
C LYS A 104 -3.10 -6.85 -14.52
N PHE A 105 -3.29 -7.13 -13.24
CA PHE A 105 -3.53 -8.48 -12.76
C PHE A 105 -4.76 -9.13 -13.37
N ALA A 106 -5.90 -8.43 -13.38
CA ALA A 106 -7.12 -8.95 -14.00
C ALA A 106 -6.94 -9.28 -15.49
N HIS A 107 -6.28 -8.37 -16.22
CA HIS A 107 -6.02 -8.56 -17.64
C HIS A 107 -5.07 -9.73 -17.90
N ALA A 108 -3.98 -9.81 -17.12
CA ALA A 108 -3.01 -10.87 -17.26
C ALA A 108 -3.58 -12.25 -16.93
N LEU A 109 -4.45 -12.38 -15.91
CA LEU A 109 -5.13 -13.64 -15.62
C LEU A 109 -5.96 -14.14 -16.82
N GLN A 110 -6.50 -13.24 -17.62
CA GLN A 110 -7.31 -13.58 -18.78
C GLN A 110 -6.46 -13.93 -20.01
N GLU A 111 -5.30 -13.29 -20.16
CA GLU A 111 -4.44 -13.44 -21.36
C GLU A 111 -3.47 -14.61 -21.24
N GLU A 112 -3.05 -14.99 -20.04
CA GLU A 112 -2.11 -16.04 -19.79
C GLU A 112 -2.73 -17.43 -20.03
N LYS A 113 -2.36 -18.05 -21.13
CA LYS A 113 -2.97 -19.32 -21.58
C LYS A 113 -2.03 -20.51 -21.64
N ASP A 114 -0.72 -20.28 -21.53
CA ASP A 114 0.27 -21.34 -21.64
C ASP A 114 1.37 -21.22 -20.56
N PRO A 115 1.25 -21.96 -19.48
CA PRO A 115 0.05 -22.67 -18.99
C PRO A 115 -0.98 -21.67 -18.46
N PRO A 116 -2.31 -21.98 -18.53
CA PRO A 116 -3.34 -21.10 -17.97
C PRO A 116 -3.27 -21.09 -16.44
N ILE A 117 -3.65 -19.95 -15.87
CA ILE A 117 -3.80 -19.84 -14.42
C ILE A 117 -5.14 -20.42 -14.02
N LYS A 118 -5.13 -21.45 -13.19
CA LYS A 118 -6.31 -22.19 -12.78
C LYS A 118 -6.62 -22.04 -11.30
N MET A 119 -5.64 -21.69 -10.50
CA MET A 119 -5.74 -21.54 -9.05
C MET A 119 -5.17 -20.22 -8.59
N LEU A 120 -5.79 -19.61 -7.58
CA LEU A 120 -5.24 -18.52 -6.81
C LEU A 120 -5.06 -18.93 -5.35
N TRP A 121 -3.85 -18.71 -4.83
CA TRP A 121 -3.57 -18.70 -3.40
C TRP A 121 -3.36 -17.25 -2.97
N ILE A 122 -4.24 -16.72 -2.13
CA ILE A 122 -4.25 -15.32 -1.74
C ILE A 122 -3.92 -15.24 -0.25
N SER A 123 -2.81 -14.60 0.07
CA SER A 123 -2.40 -14.33 1.44
C SER A 123 -2.01 -12.86 1.60
N CYS A 124 -2.27 -12.29 2.78
CA CYS A 124 -1.95 -10.90 3.12
C CYS A 124 -2.53 -9.86 2.15
N ARG A 125 -3.65 -10.20 1.47
CA ARG A 125 -4.22 -9.30 0.46
C ARG A 125 -5.73 -9.43 0.31
N ASN A 126 -6.42 -8.29 0.37
CA ASN A 126 -7.81 -8.21 -0.02
C ASN A 126 -7.90 -7.79 -1.51
N LEU A 127 -7.75 -8.78 -2.38
CA LEU A 127 -7.57 -8.61 -3.83
C LEU A 127 -8.69 -7.80 -4.49
N LEU A 128 -9.96 -8.10 -4.14
CA LEU A 128 -11.13 -7.44 -4.72
C LEU A 128 -11.30 -5.96 -4.30
N THR A 129 -10.64 -5.51 -3.24
CA THR A 129 -10.71 -4.12 -2.81
C THR A 129 -9.42 -3.33 -3.05
N GLN A 130 -8.28 -4.01 -3.17
CA GLN A 130 -6.97 -3.37 -3.32
C GLN A 130 -6.49 -3.28 -4.76
N ASN A 131 -7.05 -4.08 -5.66
CA ASN A 131 -6.67 -4.06 -7.07
C ASN A 131 -7.67 -3.24 -7.91
N PRO A 132 -7.21 -2.63 -9.00
CA PRO A 132 -8.11 -1.95 -9.95
C PRO A 132 -9.00 -2.96 -10.69
N ASP A 133 -10.10 -2.44 -11.25
CA ASP A 133 -11.06 -3.18 -12.06
C ASP A 133 -11.67 -4.41 -11.38
N ARG A 134 -12.30 -4.16 -10.24
CA ARG A 134 -12.99 -5.18 -9.44
C ARG A 134 -13.97 -6.02 -10.25
N LYS A 135 -14.77 -5.41 -11.12
CA LYS A 135 -15.80 -6.13 -11.89
C LYS A 135 -15.19 -7.15 -12.85
N GLN A 136 -14.09 -6.80 -13.50
CA GLN A 136 -13.37 -7.71 -14.38
C GLN A 136 -12.71 -8.82 -13.56
N LEU A 137 -12.11 -8.46 -12.44
CA LEU A 137 -11.46 -9.42 -11.55
C LEU A 137 -12.45 -10.46 -11.01
N GLU A 138 -13.63 -10.06 -10.56
CA GLU A 138 -14.70 -10.99 -10.13
C GLU A 138 -15.09 -11.96 -11.24
N LYS A 139 -15.28 -11.47 -12.48
CA LYS A 139 -15.62 -12.33 -13.62
C LYS A 139 -14.53 -13.36 -13.93
N ILE A 140 -13.29 -12.98 -13.81
CA ILE A 140 -12.16 -13.89 -14.08
C ILE A 140 -12.03 -14.90 -12.97
N MET A 141 -12.13 -14.47 -11.72
CA MET A 141 -12.06 -15.34 -10.55
C MET A 141 -13.15 -16.42 -10.58
N MET A 142 -14.36 -16.10 -11.05
CA MET A 142 -15.44 -17.10 -11.23
C MET A 142 -15.10 -18.22 -12.20
N ASN A 143 -14.14 -18.05 -13.08
CA ASN A 143 -13.71 -19.05 -14.06
C ASN A 143 -12.50 -19.88 -13.60
N LEU A 144 -11.95 -19.60 -12.43
CA LEU A 144 -10.86 -20.38 -11.86
C LEU A 144 -11.36 -21.68 -11.26
N GLU A 145 -10.50 -22.68 -11.25
CA GLU A 145 -10.84 -24.00 -10.70
C GLU A 145 -10.82 -24.00 -9.16
N LEU A 146 -9.99 -23.13 -8.54
CA LEU A 146 -9.84 -23.05 -7.09
C LEU A 146 -9.33 -21.69 -6.64
N ILE A 147 -9.95 -21.13 -5.62
CA ILE A 147 -9.50 -19.92 -4.93
C ILE A 147 -9.37 -20.21 -3.45
N VAL A 148 -8.16 -20.08 -2.93
CA VAL A 148 -7.85 -20.22 -1.51
C VAL A 148 -7.42 -18.87 -0.95
N THR A 149 -8.08 -18.39 0.09
CA THR A 149 -7.70 -17.16 0.79
C THR A 149 -7.26 -17.47 2.22
N VAL A 150 -6.12 -16.94 2.61
CA VAL A 150 -5.59 -16.95 3.98
C VAL A 150 -5.78 -15.56 4.55
N ASP A 151 -6.69 -15.37 5.49
CA ASP A 151 -7.03 -14.06 6.04
C ASP A 151 -7.55 -14.20 7.49
N GLN A 152 -7.44 -13.11 8.25
CA GLN A 152 -8.01 -13.02 9.61
C GLN A 152 -9.52 -12.71 9.57
N PHE A 153 -9.99 -12.10 8.49
CA PHE A 153 -11.35 -11.60 8.37
C PHE A 153 -12.04 -12.12 7.11
N MET A 154 -13.36 -12.22 7.17
CA MET A 154 -14.19 -12.51 5.99
C MET A 154 -14.31 -11.29 5.09
N THR A 155 -13.18 -10.91 4.49
CA THR A 155 -13.10 -9.83 3.51
C THR A 155 -13.91 -10.14 2.24
N PRO A 156 -14.21 -9.16 1.38
CA PRO A 156 -14.84 -9.44 0.08
C PRO A 156 -14.10 -10.50 -0.74
N THR A 157 -12.77 -10.55 -0.67
CA THR A 157 -11.98 -11.60 -1.32
C THR A 157 -12.20 -12.96 -0.66
N ALA A 158 -12.18 -13.03 0.66
CA ALA A 158 -12.44 -14.26 1.39
C ALA A 158 -13.86 -14.79 1.15
N GLN A 159 -14.86 -13.92 1.11
CA GLN A 159 -16.24 -14.30 0.79
C GLN A 159 -16.40 -14.85 -0.64
N PHE A 160 -15.50 -14.48 -1.54
CA PHE A 160 -15.51 -14.91 -2.93
C PHE A 160 -14.69 -16.19 -3.17
N SER A 161 -13.99 -16.68 -2.16
CA SER A 161 -13.08 -17.81 -2.27
C SER A 161 -13.80 -19.14 -1.98
N ASP A 162 -13.32 -20.22 -2.58
CA ASP A 162 -13.83 -21.57 -2.34
C ASP A 162 -13.41 -22.10 -0.97
N ILE A 163 -12.19 -21.74 -0.53
CA ILE A 163 -11.62 -22.13 0.76
C ILE A 163 -11.05 -20.90 1.45
N VAL A 164 -11.42 -20.73 2.73
CA VAL A 164 -10.83 -19.71 3.60
C VAL A 164 -10.09 -20.40 4.74
N LEU A 165 -8.82 -20.09 4.87
CA LEU A 165 -7.96 -20.55 5.95
C LEU A 165 -7.77 -19.40 6.94
N PRO A 166 -8.28 -19.51 8.17
CA PRO A 166 -8.07 -18.48 9.19
C PRO A 166 -6.62 -18.45 9.65
N THR A 167 -6.08 -17.25 9.84
CA THR A 167 -4.76 -17.06 10.43
C THR A 167 -4.86 -16.39 11.79
N THR A 168 -3.82 -16.52 12.58
CA THR A 168 -3.68 -15.89 13.90
C THR A 168 -3.55 -14.38 13.78
N THR A 169 -3.91 -13.68 14.85
CA THR A 169 -3.62 -12.25 15.03
C THR A 169 -2.26 -12.06 15.67
N ASN A 170 -1.73 -10.84 15.65
CA ASN A 170 -0.45 -10.48 16.28
C ASN A 170 -0.41 -10.75 17.80
N PHE A 171 -1.57 -10.92 18.45
CA PHE A 171 -1.67 -11.21 19.89
C PHE A 171 -1.75 -12.70 20.21
N GLU A 172 -1.89 -13.52 19.20
CA GLU A 172 -2.03 -14.98 19.33
C GLU A 172 -0.75 -15.72 18.95
N GLU A 173 0.26 -15.00 18.44
CA GLU A 173 1.51 -15.60 17.97
C GLU A 173 2.71 -14.75 18.37
N TRP A 174 3.89 -15.39 18.48
CA TRP A 174 5.15 -14.70 18.67
C TRP A 174 5.73 -14.31 17.32
N ASP A 175 5.93 -13.01 17.12
CA ASP A 175 6.51 -12.48 15.88
C ASP A 175 7.45 -11.32 16.16
N VAL A 176 8.32 -11.01 15.19
CA VAL A 176 9.20 -9.85 15.21
C VAL A 176 8.94 -9.02 13.98
N VAL A 177 8.44 -7.81 14.18
CA VAL A 177 8.22 -6.85 13.09
C VAL A 177 9.41 -5.89 13.04
N PRO A 178 10.37 -6.10 12.13
CA PRO A 178 11.58 -5.28 12.04
C PRO A 178 11.31 -3.88 11.50
N SER A 179 10.26 -3.71 10.72
CA SER A 179 9.89 -2.45 10.08
C SER A 179 8.42 -2.49 9.63
N TYR A 180 8.06 -1.66 8.70
CA TYR A 180 6.71 -1.54 8.15
C TYR A 180 6.22 -2.83 7.42
N TRP A 181 7.14 -3.67 6.99
CA TRP A 181 6.86 -4.96 6.33
C TRP A 181 7.36 -6.12 7.16
#